data_59cc3c7b40f3c5ec45f90c59aa8b8f8b
#
_entry.id   59cc3c7b40f3c5ec45f90c59aa8b8f8b
#
_cell.length_a   1.000
_cell.length_b   1.000
_cell.length_c   1.000
_cell.angle_alpha   90.00
_cell.angle_beta   90.00
_cell.angle_gamma   90.00
#
_symmetry.space_group_name_H-M   'P 1'
#
loop_
_entity.id
_entity.type
_entity.pdbx_description
1 polymer ?
#
loop_
_entity_poly.entity_id
_entity_poly.type
_entity_poly.pdbx_seq_one_letter_code
_entity_poly.pdbx_strand_id
1 'polypeptide(L)' 'MSRHDELVELSGRLDAEPVTALKVVARLQALVDEELLVQVGRARKAGVAWAEIGEALGVTAQAVHKRFAWMV' A
#
# COMPACT_ATOMS: atom_id res chain seq x y z
N MET A 1 -18.80 8.20 -4.37
CA MET A 1 -17.65 8.95 -4.85
C MET A 1 -16.47 7.99 -5.04
N SER A 2 -15.76 8.13 -6.12
CA SER A 2 -14.64 7.22 -6.40
C SER A 2 -13.40 7.65 -5.63
N ARG A 3 -12.47 6.72 -5.48
CA ARG A 3 -11.15 6.98 -4.91
C ARG A 3 -10.40 8.08 -5.65
N HIS A 4 -10.58 8.13 -6.97
CA HIS A 4 -9.99 9.16 -7.81
C HIS A 4 -10.51 10.55 -7.43
N ASP A 5 -11.81 10.67 -7.19
CA ASP A 5 -12.41 11.94 -6.81
C ASP A 5 -11.90 12.44 -5.46
N GLU A 6 -11.72 11.53 -4.50
CA GLU A 6 -11.14 11.88 -3.21
C GLU A 6 -9.72 12.41 -3.35
N LEU A 7 -8.90 11.76 -4.17
CA LEU A 7 -7.54 12.19 -4.41
C LEU A 7 -7.48 13.55 -5.09
N VAL A 8 -8.35 13.78 -6.07
CA VAL A 8 -8.43 15.05 -6.77
C VAL A 8 -8.85 16.17 -5.81
N GLU A 9 -9.81 15.91 -4.96
CA GLU A 9 -10.26 16.88 -3.96
C GLU A 9 -9.15 17.25 -2.99
N LEU A 10 -8.43 16.27 -2.47
CA LEU A 10 -7.30 16.51 -1.57
C LEU A 10 -6.18 17.25 -2.27
N SER A 11 -5.87 16.89 -3.51
CA SER A 11 -4.88 17.58 -4.32
C SER A 11 -5.23 19.03 -4.55
N GLY A 12 -6.51 19.32 -4.79
CA GLY A 12 -6.97 20.69 -4.99
C GLY A 12 -6.68 21.61 -3.81
N ARG A 13 -6.71 21.08 -2.61
CA ARG A 13 -6.40 21.82 -1.40
C ARG A 13 -4.91 22.11 -1.23
N LEU A 14 -4.08 21.29 -1.87
CA LEU A 14 -2.62 21.36 -1.73
C LEU A 14 -1.94 21.96 -2.95
N ASP A 15 -2.70 22.32 -3.99
CA ASP A 15 -2.17 22.79 -5.26
C ASP A 15 -1.29 24.04 -5.14
N ALA A 16 -1.56 24.90 -4.17
CA ALA A 16 -0.77 26.12 -3.97
C ALA A 16 0.67 25.82 -3.55
N GLU A 17 0.92 24.61 -3.03
CA GLU A 17 2.22 24.17 -2.54
C GLU A 17 2.55 22.76 -3.04
N PRO A 18 3.07 22.61 -4.27
CA PRO A 18 3.34 21.29 -4.85
C PRO A 18 4.28 20.42 -4.01
N VAL A 19 5.30 21.02 -3.39
CA VAL A 19 6.24 20.27 -2.55
C VAL A 19 5.54 19.75 -1.30
N THR A 20 4.69 20.55 -0.69
CA THR A 20 3.91 20.13 0.47
C THR A 20 2.95 18.99 0.09
N ALA A 21 2.32 19.09 -1.08
CA ALA A 21 1.45 18.04 -1.59
C ALA A 21 2.21 16.72 -1.74
N LEU A 22 3.41 16.77 -2.29
CA LEU A 22 4.27 15.59 -2.44
C LEU A 22 4.61 14.98 -1.09
N LYS A 23 4.93 15.79 -0.09
CA LYS A 23 5.22 15.30 1.26
C LYS A 23 4.03 14.60 1.88
N VAL A 24 2.84 15.14 1.70
CA VAL A 24 1.61 14.52 2.21
C VAL A 24 1.36 13.18 1.53
N VAL A 25 1.47 13.12 0.21
CA VAL A 25 1.30 11.88 -0.54
C VAL A 25 2.33 10.83 -0.11
N ALA A 26 3.59 11.23 0.04
CA ALA A 26 4.65 10.34 0.49
C ALA A 26 4.35 9.77 1.89
N ARG A 27 3.83 10.60 2.78
CA ARG A 27 3.45 10.17 4.13
C ARG A 27 2.30 9.16 4.10
N LEU A 28 1.28 9.43 3.28
CA LEU A 28 0.16 8.51 3.12
C LEU A 28 0.62 7.16 2.57
N GLN A 29 1.53 7.19 1.60
CA GLN A 29 2.08 5.98 1.02
C GLN A 29 2.84 5.17 2.08
N ALA A 30 3.64 5.82 2.90
CA ALA A 30 4.37 5.16 3.98
C ALA A 30 3.43 4.48 4.97
N LEU A 31 2.31 5.14 5.32
CA LEU A 31 1.30 4.56 6.22
C LEU A 31 0.62 3.35 5.60
N VAL A 32 0.31 3.41 4.31
CA VAL A 32 -0.27 2.27 3.59
C VAL A 32 0.72 1.11 3.55
N ASP A 33 2.00 1.39 3.30
CA ASP A 33 3.05 0.36 3.27
C ASP A 33 3.20 -0.33 4.63
N GLU A 34 3.15 0.43 5.73
CA GLU A 34 3.20 -0.13 7.08
C GLU A 34 2.01 -1.06 7.33
N GLU A 35 0.81 -0.65 6.95
CA GLU A 35 -0.39 -1.46 7.10
C GLU A 35 -0.30 -2.72 6.25
N LEU A 36 0.23 -2.61 5.06
CA LEU A 36 0.44 -3.76 4.19
C LEU A 36 1.36 -4.80 4.83
N LEU A 37 2.45 -4.37 5.46
CA LEU A 37 3.34 -5.25 6.21
C LEU A 37 2.60 -5.99 7.31
N VAL A 38 1.78 -5.28 8.06
CA VAL A 38 0.99 -5.87 9.15
C VAL A 38 0.04 -6.94 8.61
N GLN A 39 -0.69 -6.63 7.55
CA GLN A 39 -1.68 -7.56 7.01
C GLN A 39 -1.04 -8.77 6.34
N VAL A 40 0.08 -8.60 5.64
CA VAL A 40 0.82 -9.73 5.08
C VAL A 40 1.34 -10.64 6.20
N GLY A 41 1.88 -10.06 7.26
CA GLY A 41 2.36 -10.82 8.41
C GLY A 41 1.23 -11.65 9.06
N ARG A 42 0.05 -11.07 9.21
CA ARG A 42 -1.12 -11.76 9.76
C ARG A 42 -1.57 -12.89 8.86
N ALA A 43 -1.60 -12.66 7.55
CA ALA A 43 -1.97 -13.68 6.59
C ALA A 43 -1.01 -14.87 6.64
N ARG A 44 0.30 -14.60 6.71
CA ARG A 44 1.28 -15.68 6.81
C ARG A 44 1.16 -16.46 8.11
N LYS A 45 0.90 -15.80 9.21
CA LYS A 45 0.65 -16.46 10.49
C LYS A 45 -0.57 -17.37 10.43
N ALA A 46 -1.59 -16.98 9.67
CA ALA A 46 -2.79 -17.77 9.46
C ALA A 46 -2.59 -18.90 8.44
N GLY A 47 -1.40 -19.03 7.86
CA GLY A 47 -1.10 -20.10 6.92
C GLY A 47 -1.49 -19.80 5.48
N VAL A 48 -1.80 -18.56 5.16
CA VAL A 48 -2.16 -18.16 3.79
C VAL A 48 -0.93 -18.25 2.89
N ALA A 49 -1.07 -18.92 1.75
CA ALA A 49 0.02 -19.08 0.80
C ALA A 49 0.38 -17.77 0.11
N TRP A 50 1.66 -17.64 -0.28
CA TRP A 50 2.11 -16.46 -1.02
C TRP A 50 1.32 -16.22 -2.30
N ALA A 51 0.88 -17.31 -2.97
CA ALA A 51 0.07 -17.19 -4.18
C ALA A 51 -1.26 -16.49 -3.89
N GLU A 52 -1.92 -16.82 -2.79
CA GLU A 52 -3.17 -16.18 -2.39
C GLU A 52 -2.97 -14.71 -2.02
N ILE A 53 -1.88 -14.42 -1.32
CA ILE A 53 -1.54 -13.04 -0.96
C ILE A 53 -1.29 -12.22 -2.22
N GLY A 54 -0.52 -12.78 -3.16
CA GLY A 54 -0.26 -12.12 -4.43
C GLY A 54 -1.54 -11.84 -5.20
N GLU A 55 -2.43 -12.81 -5.28
CA GLU A 55 -3.72 -12.64 -5.94
C GLU A 55 -4.53 -11.52 -5.31
N ALA A 56 -4.59 -11.48 -3.98
CA ALA A 56 -5.31 -10.43 -3.26
C ALA A 56 -4.72 -9.04 -3.54
N LEU A 57 -3.41 -8.95 -3.72
CA LEU A 57 -2.72 -7.68 -3.98
C LEU A 57 -2.60 -7.34 -5.47
N GLY A 58 -3.02 -8.26 -6.34
CA GLY A 58 -2.91 -8.04 -7.77
C GLY A 58 -1.51 -8.19 -8.33
N VAL A 59 -0.65 -8.95 -7.66
CA VAL A 59 0.73 -9.20 -8.08
C VAL A 59 1.02 -10.70 -8.05
N THR A 60 2.18 -11.11 -8.59
CA THR A 60 2.57 -12.52 -8.60
C THR A 60 3.01 -13.00 -7.22
N ALA A 61 2.93 -14.30 -6.98
CA ALA A 61 3.45 -14.91 -5.76
C ALA A 61 4.94 -14.61 -5.57
N GLN A 62 5.70 -14.64 -6.65
CA GLN A 62 7.13 -14.32 -6.63
C GLN A 62 7.40 -12.90 -6.18
N ALA A 63 6.63 -11.93 -6.70
CA ALA A 63 6.80 -10.53 -6.35
C ALA A 63 6.53 -10.29 -4.85
N VAL A 64 5.46 -10.89 -4.34
CA VAL A 64 5.11 -10.79 -2.91
C VAL A 64 6.17 -11.46 -2.04
N HIS A 65 6.57 -12.65 -2.42
CA HIS A 65 7.59 -13.40 -1.67
C HIS A 65 8.90 -12.60 -1.61
N LYS A 66 9.35 -12.08 -2.74
CA LYS A 66 10.57 -11.28 -2.80
C LYS A 66 10.51 -10.06 -1.87
N ARG A 67 9.34 -9.42 -1.81
CA ARG A 67 9.16 -8.21 -1.02
C ARG A 67 9.03 -8.47 0.48
N PHE A 68 8.34 -9.54 0.86
CA PHE A 68 7.95 -9.78 2.26
C PHE A 68 8.58 -11.00 2.92
N ALA A 69 9.37 -11.80 2.21
CA ALA A 69 9.96 -13.02 2.78
C ALA A 69 10.86 -12.75 3.98
N TRP A 70 11.46 -11.58 4.05
CA TRP A 70 12.34 -11.20 5.17
C TRP A 70 11.60 -11.10 6.51
N MET A 71 10.27 -10.98 6.47
CA MET A 71 9.43 -10.85 7.67
C MET A 71 9.10 -12.18 8.35
N VAL A 72 9.25 -13.26 7.63
CA VAL A 72 8.74 -14.57 8.10
C VAL A 72 9.79 -15.68 8.04
#